data_af27c6941378bd77a6f8e4fa7971ea33
#
_entry.id   af27c6941378bd77a6f8e4fa7971ea33
#
_cell.length_a   1.000
_cell.length_b   1.000
_cell.length_c   1.000
_cell.angle_alpha   90.00
_cell.angle_beta   90.00
_cell.angle_gamma   90.00
#
_symmetry.space_group_name_H-M   'P 1'
#
loop_
_entity.id
_entity.type
_entity.pdbx_description
1 polymer ?
#
loop_
_entity_poly.entity_id
_entity_poly.type
_entity_poly.pdbx_seq_one_letter_code
_entity_poly.pdbx_strand_id
1 'polypeptide(L)'
;AERLINYFRAKPNETFSLKQLSSGLNLTTHPLKMLCADIILEMIADDFLQEVEKGQYKLNDHGLIMTGIFQRKSNGKNSFIPEDGGETIFIAERNSAHAMNNDKVKIALFAKRKNRNPEGEVIEIIERANDTFVGTLKVDKFYAFLVTENRTLANDIFIPKDKLKGGKNGDKAVVKIIEWPKEAKNPIGQVMDILGKAGENTTEMHAILAEYGLPYVYPKNVEAAAEKIPAEITEADYAEREDFRTVTTFTIDPKDAKDFDDALSIRLIKPGLWEVGVHIADVTHYVKEGSTIDKEAEKRATSVYLVDRTTVSYTHLRAHETLS
;
A
#
# COMPACT_ATOMS: atom_id res chain seq x y z
N ALA A 1 28.13 -12.82 10.96
CA ALA A 1 27.18 -13.67 10.25
C ALA A 1 27.09 -13.29 8.77
N GLU A 2 26.69 -12.06 8.41
CA GLU A 2 26.44 -11.60 7.03
C GLU A 2 27.57 -11.92 6.04
N ARG A 3 28.85 -11.66 6.39
CA ARG A 3 30.00 -11.99 5.53
C ARG A 3 30.15 -13.50 5.28
N LEU A 4 29.79 -14.33 6.25
CA LEU A 4 29.79 -15.78 6.11
C LEU A 4 28.65 -16.25 5.19
N ILE A 5 27.45 -15.74 5.39
CA ILE A 5 26.27 -15.98 4.53
C ILE A 5 26.60 -15.67 3.08
N ASN A 6 27.12 -14.47 2.81
CA ASN A 6 27.48 -14.05 1.47
C ASN A 6 28.60 -14.90 0.84
N TYR A 7 29.54 -15.38 1.66
CA TYR A 7 30.61 -16.25 1.18
C TYR A 7 30.08 -17.61 0.72
N PHE A 8 29.20 -18.25 1.51
CA PHE A 8 28.57 -19.51 1.13
C PHE A 8 27.62 -19.35 -0.07
N ARG A 9 26.77 -18.31 -0.06
CA ARG A 9 25.86 -18.01 -1.20
C ARG A 9 26.59 -17.72 -2.50
N ALA A 10 27.80 -17.16 -2.45
CA ALA A 10 28.63 -16.99 -3.64
C ALA A 10 29.12 -18.31 -4.23
N LYS A 11 29.13 -19.39 -3.45
CA LYS A 11 29.69 -20.69 -3.83
C LYS A 11 28.82 -21.85 -3.27
N PRO A 12 27.55 -21.93 -3.65
CA PRO A 12 26.57 -22.77 -2.98
C PRO A 12 26.86 -24.28 -3.06
N ASN A 13 27.63 -24.71 -4.06
CA ASN A 13 27.96 -26.11 -4.28
C ASN A 13 29.34 -26.53 -3.71
N GLU A 14 30.11 -25.56 -3.17
CA GLU A 14 31.44 -25.85 -2.62
C GLU A 14 31.33 -26.17 -1.11
N THR A 15 32.25 -27.02 -0.65
CA THR A 15 32.42 -27.37 0.76
C THR A 15 33.63 -26.67 1.33
N PHE A 16 33.53 -26.11 2.52
CA PHE A 16 34.60 -25.32 3.14
C PHE A 16 34.90 -25.78 4.55
N SER A 17 36.19 -25.91 4.86
CA SER A 17 36.67 -26.03 6.23
C SER A 17 36.76 -24.68 6.92
N LEU A 18 36.79 -24.67 8.27
CA LEU A 18 37.00 -23.46 9.06
C LEU A 18 38.31 -22.71 8.66
N LYS A 19 39.34 -23.47 8.25
CA LYS A 19 40.61 -22.89 7.77
C LYS A 19 40.42 -22.14 6.46
N GLN A 20 39.71 -22.71 5.51
CA GLN A 20 39.42 -22.08 4.22
C GLN A 20 38.49 -20.83 4.40
N LEU A 21 37.48 -20.92 5.26
CA LEU A 21 36.63 -19.79 5.59
C LEU A 21 37.39 -18.66 6.27
N SER A 22 38.28 -19.00 7.22
CA SER A 22 39.14 -18.01 7.89
C SER A 22 40.07 -17.30 6.91
N SER A 23 40.62 -18.00 5.95
CA SER A 23 41.49 -17.43 4.90
C SER A 23 40.65 -16.58 3.93
N GLY A 24 39.54 -17.10 3.42
CA GLY A 24 38.70 -16.40 2.45
C GLY A 24 38.02 -15.13 3.00
N LEU A 25 37.80 -15.09 4.30
CA LEU A 25 37.21 -13.93 5.02
C LEU A 25 38.26 -13.01 5.66
N ASN A 26 39.57 -13.32 5.49
CA ASN A 26 40.69 -12.61 6.10
C ASN A 26 40.58 -12.50 7.63
N LEU A 27 40.23 -13.60 8.32
CA LEU A 27 40.17 -13.67 9.77
C LEU A 27 41.55 -13.94 10.33
N THR A 28 42.28 -12.91 10.75
CA THR A 28 43.70 -13.01 11.14
C THR A 28 43.89 -13.37 12.62
N THR A 29 42.94 -13.01 13.51
CA THR A 29 43.08 -13.21 14.96
C THR A 29 42.35 -14.47 15.45
N HIS A 30 42.86 -15.04 16.53
CA HIS A 30 42.24 -16.22 17.15
C HIS A 30 40.79 -15.98 17.62
N PRO A 31 40.44 -14.85 18.28
CA PRO A 31 39.07 -14.58 18.66
C PRO A 31 38.09 -14.52 17.46
N LEU A 32 38.50 -13.94 16.32
CA LEU A 32 37.65 -13.90 15.11
C LEU A 32 37.42 -15.30 14.50
N LYS A 33 38.39 -16.19 14.61
CA LYS A 33 38.25 -17.59 14.17
C LYS A 33 37.30 -18.37 15.08
N MET A 34 37.37 -18.15 16.40
CA MET A 34 36.43 -18.75 17.35
C MET A 34 35.00 -18.25 17.11
N LEU A 35 34.82 -16.95 16.99
CA LEU A 35 33.51 -16.37 16.65
C LEU A 35 32.96 -16.92 15.32
N CYS A 36 33.81 -17.13 14.33
CA CYS A 36 33.41 -17.76 13.07
C CYS A 36 32.91 -19.20 13.28
N ALA A 37 33.58 -19.98 14.14
CA ALA A 37 33.15 -21.33 14.46
C ALA A 37 31.81 -21.35 15.20
N ASP A 38 31.61 -20.43 16.15
CA ASP A 38 30.33 -20.31 16.89
C ASP A 38 29.18 -19.97 15.95
N ILE A 39 29.38 -18.99 15.05
CA ILE A 39 28.36 -18.62 14.04
C ILE A 39 28.06 -19.79 13.09
N ILE A 40 29.06 -20.60 12.70
CA ILE A 40 28.82 -21.79 11.88
C ILE A 40 27.93 -22.80 12.62
N LEU A 41 28.15 -23.01 13.92
CA LEU A 41 27.29 -23.91 14.73
C LEU A 41 25.86 -23.39 14.83
N GLU A 42 25.67 -22.08 15.01
CA GLU A 42 24.34 -21.45 14.95
C GLU A 42 23.68 -21.67 13.58
N MET A 43 24.43 -21.44 12.50
CA MET A 43 23.93 -21.65 11.13
C MET A 43 23.57 -23.11 10.83
N ILE A 44 24.22 -24.08 11.46
CA ILE A 44 23.85 -25.50 11.36
C ILE A 44 22.57 -25.76 12.15
N ALA A 45 22.45 -25.17 13.34
CA ALA A 45 21.23 -25.29 14.15
C ALA A 45 20.01 -24.70 13.47
N ASP A 46 20.21 -23.63 12.69
CA ASP A 46 19.18 -22.95 11.89
C ASP A 46 18.94 -23.61 10.51
N ASP A 47 19.54 -24.80 10.26
CA ASP A 47 19.42 -25.55 9.01
C ASP A 47 19.88 -24.78 7.75
N PHE A 48 20.70 -23.73 7.94
CA PHE A 48 21.30 -22.93 6.86
C PHE A 48 22.54 -23.60 6.27
N LEU A 49 23.37 -24.23 7.11
CA LEU A 49 24.53 -25.02 6.71
C LEU A 49 24.35 -26.48 7.11
N GLN A 50 24.99 -27.35 6.36
CA GLN A 50 25.15 -28.78 6.74
C GLN A 50 26.63 -29.14 6.86
N GLU A 51 26.98 -29.90 7.84
CA GLU A 51 28.28 -30.54 7.94
C GLU A 51 28.25 -31.83 7.12
N VAL A 52 28.94 -31.83 5.97
CA VAL A 52 28.96 -32.98 5.04
C VAL A 52 29.93 -34.01 5.50
N GLU A 53 31.10 -33.61 6.02
CA GLU A 53 32.12 -34.39 6.66
C GLU A 53 32.65 -33.60 7.87
N LYS A 54 33.29 -34.25 8.81
CA LYS A 54 33.80 -33.64 10.04
C LYS A 54 34.65 -32.38 9.72
N GLY A 55 34.15 -31.23 10.14
CA GLY A 55 34.79 -29.94 9.92
C GLY A 55 34.68 -29.39 8.46
N GLN A 56 33.80 -29.95 7.66
CA GLN A 56 33.52 -29.51 6.28
C GLN A 56 32.05 -29.09 6.15
N TYR A 57 31.85 -27.85 5.88
CA TYR A 57 30.54 -27.19 5.86
C TYR A 57 30.13 -26.80 4.43
N LYS A 58 28.88 -27.01 4.10
CA LYS A 58 28.26 -26.66 2.84
C LYS A 58 26.95 -25.94 3.10
N LEU A 59 26.56 -25.05 2.17
CA LEU A 59 25.23 -24.45 2.20
C LEU A 59 24.17 -25.56 2.07
N ASN A 60 23.20 -25.54 2.97
CA ASN A 60 22.05 -26.43 2.87
C ASN A 60 21.09 -25.92 1.76
N ASP A 61 20.21 -26.76 1.27
CA ASP A 61 19.19 -26.35 0.29
C ASP A 61 18.32 -25.18 0.84
N HIS A 62 18.07 -25.16 2.12
CA HIS A 62 17.39 -24.05 2.82
C HIS A 62 18.21 -22.74 2.82
N GLY A 63 19.53 -22.80 2.80
CA GLY A 63 20.40 -21.62 2.70
C GLY A 63 20.37 -20.92 1.34
N LEU A 64 19.82 -21.59 0.32
CA LEU A 64 19.55 -21.02 -1.00
C LEU A 64 18.20 -20.33 -1.07
N ILE A 65 17.37 -20.47 -0.05
CA ILE A 65 16.03 -19.87 0.03
C ILE A 65 16.13 -18.53 0.76
N MET A 66 15.50 -17.50 0.19
CA MET A 66 15.49 -16.14 0.73
C MET A 66 14.09 -15.57 0.71
N THR A 67 13.77 -14.77 1.73
CA THR A 67 12.54 -13.97 1.78
C THR A 67 12.85 -12.50 1.53
N GLY A 68 11.96 -11.82 0.82
CA GLY A 68 12.14 -10.40 0.50
C GLY A 68 11.05 -9.85 -0.39
N ILE A 69 11.29 -8.67 -0.93
CA ILE A 69 10.34 -7.92 -1.75
C ILE A 69 10.67 -8.06 -3.23
N PHE A 70 9.67 -8.46 -4.00
CA PHE A 70 9.74 -8.54 -5.45
C PHE A 70 9.43 -7.17 -6.09
N GLN A 71 10.33 -6.70 -6.94
CA GLN A 71 10.14 -5.47 -7.71
C GLN A 71 9.97 -5.79 -9.19
N ARG A 72 8.78 -5.53 -9.70
CA ARG A 72 8.46 -5.71 -11.12
C ARG A 72 8.92 -4.50 -11.93
N LYS A 73 9.61 -4.76 -13.04
CA LYS A 73 10.04 -3.73 -13.99
C LYS A 73 9.37 -3.96 -15.35
N SER A 74 8.99 -2.87 -16.01
CA SER A 74 8.31 -2.89 -17.32
C SER A 74 9.10 -3.58 -18.43
N ASN A 75 10.42 -3.67 -18.29
CA ASN A 75 11.32 -4.33 -19.24
C ASN A 75 11.53 -5.83 -18.96
N GLY A 76 10.78 -6.42 -18.01
CA GLY A 76 10.90 -7.83 -17.60
C GLY A 76 12.17 -8.20 -16.84
N LYS A 77 13.03 -7.22 -16.53
CA LYS A 77 14.22 -7.40 -15.69
C LYS A 77 13.85 -7.14 -14.23
N ASN A 78 13.04 -8.03 -13.67
CA ASN A 78 12.58 -7.90 -12.30
C ASN A 78 13.72 -8.10 -11.31
N SER A 79 13.55 -7.56 -10.11
CA SER A 79 14.52 -7.65 -9.03
C SER A 79 13.86 -8.11 -7.74
N PHE A 80 14.63 -8.75 -6.91
CA PHE A 80 14.27 -9.15 -5.56
C PHE A 80 15.21 -8.46 -4.58
N ILE A 81 14.65 -7.85 -3.56
CA ILE A 81 15.38 -7.19 -2.47
C ILE A 81 15.26 -8.06 -1.24
N PRO A 82 16.36 -8.66 -0.76
CA PRO A 82 16.34 -9.48 0.44
C PRO A 82 15.96 -8.67 1.70
N GLU A 83 15.21 -9.26 2.62
CA GLU A 83 14.91 -8.64 3.93
C GLU A 83 16.16 -8.46 4.81
N ASP A 84 17.15 -9.30 4.64
CA ASP A 84 18.41 -9.27 5.39
C ASP A 84 19.43 -8.22 4.86
N GLY A 85 19.04 -7.40 3.87
CA GLY A 85 19.87 -6.31 3.33
C GLY A 85 20.98 -6.75 2.38
N GLY A 86 20.90 -7.97 1.80
CA GLY A 86 21.85 -8.49 0.83
C GLY A 86 21.81 -7.81 -0.55
N GLU A 87 22.65 -8.30 -1.48
CA GLU A 87 22.65 -7.85 -2.88
C GLU A 87 21.29 -8.12 -3.54
N THR A 88 20.85 -7.17 -4.36
CA THR A 88 19.63 -7.32 -5.19
C THR A 88 19.81 -8.48 -6.17
N ILE A 89 18.84 -9.38 -6.22
CA ILE A 89 18.86 -10.59 -7.03
C ILE A 89 18.00 -10.38 -8.27
N PHE A 90 18.51 -10.78 -9.43
CA PHE A 90 17.76 -10.70 -10.69
C PHE A 90 16.77 -11.88 -10.79
N ILE A 91 15.51 -11.57 -11.13
CA ILE A 91 14.46 -12.55 -11.40
C ILE A 91 13.95 -12.36 -12.83
N ALA A 92 14.21 -13.34 -13.68
CA ALA A 92 13.66 -13.33 -15.03
C ALA A 92 12.12 -13.45 -15.00
N GLU A 93 11.42 -12.87 -15.98
CA GLU A 93 9.96 -12.92 -16.03
C GLU A 93 9.39 -14.35 -15.92
N ARG A 94 10.00 -15.30 -16.63
CA ARG A 94 9.59 -16.72 -16.58
C ARG A 94 9.77 -17.39 -15.21
N ASN A 95 10.58 -16.79 -14.32
CA ASN A 95 10.89 -17.29 -12.99
C ASN A 95 10.16 -16.49 -11.90
N SER A 96 9.23 -15.59 -12.28
CA SER A 96 8.54 -14.70 -11.34
C SER A 96 7.34 -15.34 -10.65
N ALA A 97 6.90 -16.52 -11.07
CA ALA A 97 5.72 -17.23 -10.55
C ALA A 97 4.49 -16.31 -10.39
N HIS A 98 4.30 -15.36 -11.31
CA HIS A 98 3.25 -14.34 -11.25
C HIS A 98 3.35 -13.37 -10.04
N ALA A 99 4.54 -13.21 -9.45
CA ALA A 99 4.75 -12.18 -8.46
C ALA A 99 4.49 -10.79 -9.05
N MET A 100 3.82 -9.94 -8.29
CA MET A 100 3.52 -8.56 -8.64
C MET A 100 4.46 -7.59 -7.91
N ASN A 101 4.44 -6.33 -8.32
CA ASN A 101 5.31 -5.33 -7.73
C ASN A 101 5.01 -5.17 -6.22
N ASN A 102 6.07 -5.16 -5.41
CA ASN A 102 6.06 -5.11 -3.95
C ASN A 102 5.49 -6.34 -3.23
N ASP A 103 5.20 -7.44 -3.93
CA ASP A 103 4.85 -8.69 -3.25
C ASP A 103 6.00 -9.16 -2.35
N LYS A 104 5.65 -9.65 -1.16
CA LYS A 104 6.58 -10.39 -0.30
C LYS A 104 6.65 -11.82 -0.79
N VAL A 105 7.84 -12.25 -1.18
CA VAL A 105 8.05 -13.55 -1.83
C VAL A 105 9.19 -14.33 -1.20
N LYS A 106 9.16 -15.63 -1.40
CA LYS A 106 10.27 -16.52 -1.14
C LYS A 106 10.90 -16.94 -2.46
N ILE A 107 12.21 -16.82 -2.58
CA ILE A 107 12.96 -17.20 -3.77
C ILE A 107 13.93 -18.33 -3.49
N ALA A 108 14.24 -19.11 -4.52
CA ALA A 108 15.39 -20.00 -4.56
C ALA A 108 16.48 -19.37 -5.45
N LEU A 109 17.71 -19.33 -4.93
CA LEU A 109 18.87 -18.85 -5.68
C LEU A 109 19.37 -19.89 -6.67
N PHE A 110 19.72 -19.46 -7.87
CA PHE A 110 20.46 -20.30 -8.80
C PHE A 110 21.95 -20.28 -8.48
N ALA A 111 22.64 -21.37 -8.81
CA ALA A 111 24.09 -21.43 -8.73
C ALA A 111 24.74 -20.26 -9.48
N LYS A 112 25.59 -19.51 -8.78
CA LYS A 112 26.24 -18.30 -9.33
C LYS A 112 27.14 -18.67 -10.52
N ARG A 113 26.86 -18.12 -11.68
CA ARG A 113 27.73 -18.22 -12.85
C ARG A 113 28.85 -17.19 -12.76
N LYS A 114 30.06 -17.57 -13.18
CA LYS A 114 31.22 -16.69 -13.17
C LYS A 114 30.92 -15.37 -13.92
N ASN A 115 31.17 -14.22 -13.29
CA ASN A 115 30.94 -12.87 -13.84
C ASN A 115 29.48 -12.53 -14.17
N ARG A 116 28.47 -13.12 -13.49
CA ARG A 116 27.07 -12.71 -13.58
C ARG A 116 26.52 -12.32 -12.22
N ASN A 117 25.53 -11.42 -12.24
CA ASN A 117 24.76 -11.08 -11.05
C ASN A 117 24.01 -12.32 -10.54
N PRO A 118 23.73 -12.41 -9.23
CA PRO A 118 22.93 -13.48 -8.70
C PRO A 118 21.54 -13.50 -9.34
N GLU A 119 21.10 -14.69 -9.69
CA GLU A 119 19.77 -14.96 -10.29
C GLU A 119 19.00 -15.94 -9.41
N GLY A 120 17.67 -15.88 -9.45
CA GLY A 120 16.80 -16.78 -8.71
C GLY A 120 15.44 -16.97 -9.35
N GLU A 121 14.62 -17.78 -8.72
CA GLU A 121 13.22 -17.98 -9.06
C GLU A 121 12.32 -17.80 -7.84
N VAL A 122 11.13 -17.26 -8.03
CA VAL A 122 10.10 -17.19 -6.99
C VAL A 122 9.50 -18.58 -6.84
N ILE A 123 9.57 -19.11 -5.63
CA ILE A 123 9.01 -20.43 -5.28
C ILE A 123 7.69 -20.30 -4.53
N GLU A 124 7.47 -19.16 -3.85
CA GLU A 124 6.26 -18.90 -3.08
C GLU A 124 5.97 -17.40 -3.02
N ILE A 125 4.71 -17.02 -3.13
CA ILE A 125 4.25 -15.67 -2.82
C ILE A 125 3.67 -15.71 -1.41
N ILE A 126 4.37 -15.10 -0.44
CA ILE A 126 4.01 -15.11 0.97
C ILE A 126 2.85 -14.16 1.21
N GLU A 127 2.95 -12.94 0.63
CA GLU A 127 1.96 -11.89 0.81
C GLU A 127 1.87 -11.05 -0.47
N ARG A 128 0.66 -10.80 -0.94
CA ARG A 128 0.40 -9.89 -2.04
C ARG A 128 0.39 -8.46 -1.54
N ALA A 129 1.16 -7.58 -2.16
CA ALA A 129 1.10 -6.15 -1.87
C ALA A 129 -0.23 -5.53 -2.30
N ASN A 130 -0.79 -6.02 -3.41
CA ASN A 130 -2.11 -5.63 -3.87
C ASN A 130 -2.76 -6.82 -4.61
N ASP A 131 -3.97 -7.16 -4.22
CA ASP A 131 -4.79 -8.18 -4.88
C ASP A 131 -6.05 -7.60 -5.55
N THR A 132 -6.24 -6.28 -5.45
CA THR A 132 -7.42 -5.57 -5.90
C THR A 132 -7.06 -4.57 -7.00
N PHE A 133 -7.80 -4.60 -8.10
CA PHE A 133 -7.53 -3.81 -9.30
C PHE A 133 -8.80 -3.12 -9.78
N VAL A 134 -8.61 -1.93 -10.33
CA VAL A 134 -9.67 -1.14 -10.96
C VAL A 134 -9.47 -1.16 -12.48
N GLY A 135 -10.56 -1.26 -13.21
CA GLY A 135 -10.52 -1.25 -14.67
C GLY A 135 -11.92 -1.25 -15.29
N THR A 136 -11.95 -1.40 -16.60
CA THR A 136 -13.19 -1.43 -17.37
C THR A 136 -13.54 -2.87 -17.74
N LEU A 137 -14.79 -3.27 -17.47
CA LEU A 137 -15.30 -4.59 -17.82
C LEU A 137 -15.53 -4.72 -19.32
N LYS A 138 -14.96 -5.76 -19.91
CA LYS A 138 -15.31 -6.28 -21.23
C LYS A 138 -16.07 -7.57 -21.04
N VAL A 139 -17.39 -7.53 -21.24
CA VAL A 139 -18.28 -8.65 -20.95
C VAL A 139 -18.65 -9.37 -22.24
N ASP A 140 -18.42 -10.68 -22.27
CA ASP A 140 -18.86 -11.60 -23.30
C ASP A 140 -20.07 -12.44 -22.82
N LYS A 141 -20.57 -13.33 -23.66
CA LYS A 141 -21.71 -14.20 -23.35
C LYS A 141 -21.47 -15.10 -22.13
N PHE A 142 -20.26 -15.63 -21.96
CA PHE A 142 -19.92 -16.66 -20.97
C PHE A 142 -18.92 -16.20 -19.91
N TYR A 143 -18.18 -15.14 -20.15
CA TYR A 143 -17.12 -14.62 -19.26
C TYR A 143 -16.97 -13.11 -19.42
N ALA A 144 -16.12 -12.54 -18.61
CA ALA A 144 -15.69 -11.16 -18.77
C ALA A 144 -14.17 -11.04 -18.54
N PHE A 145 -13.61 -9.92 -18.96
CA PHE A 145 -12.29 -9.47 -18.56
C PHE A 145 -12.38 -8.10 -17.92
N LEU A 146 -11.59 -7.89 -16.89
CA LEU A 146 -11.25 -6.54 -16.43
C LEU A 146 -10.01 -6.09 -17.22
N VAL A 147 -10.15 -5.04 -17.99
CA VAL A 147 -9.05 -4.34 -18.65
C VAL A 147 -8.56 -3.25 -17.73
N THR A 148 -7.37 -3.42 -17.17
CA THR A 148 -6.77 -2.45 -16.26
C THR A 148 -5.97 -1.42 -17.04
N GLU A 149 -5.97 -0.17 -16.56
CA GLU A 149 -5.09 0.89 -17.07
C GLU A 149 -3.71 0.84 -16.40
N ASN A 150 -3.62 0.09 -15.32
CA ASN A 150 -2.41 -0.07 -14.53
C ASN A 150 -1.39 -0.97 -15.28
N ARG A 151 -0.28 -0.37 -15.71
CA ARG A 151 0.79 -1.04 -16.46
C ARG A 151 1.58 -2.07 -15.65
N THR A 152 1.36 -2.15 -14.35
CA THR A 152 2.04 -3.14 -13.48
C THR A 152 1.46 -4.54 -13.63
N LEU A 153 0.22 -4.66 -14.11
CA LEU A 153 -0.40 -5.93 -14.47
C LEU A 153 -0.30 -6.14 -15.99
N ALA A 154 0.49 -7.12 -16.41
CA ALA A 154 0.77 -7.36 -17.83
C ALA A 154 -0.42 -7.97 -18.61
N ASN A 155 -1.40 -8.53 -17.92
CA ASN A 155 -2.52 -9.24 -18.51
C ASN A 155 -3.85 -8.82 -17.88
N ASP A 156 -4.92 -8.83 -18.68
CA ASP A 156 -6.27 -8.58 -18.20
C ASP A 156 -6.70 -9.66 -17.20
N ILE A 157 -7.59 -9.32 -16.28
CA ILE A 157 -8.10 -10.25 -15.28
C ILE A 157 -9.33 -10.97 -15.84
N PHE A 158 -9.27 -12.29 -15.92
CA PHE A 158 -10.40 -13.12 -16.34
C PHE A 158 -11.44 -13.21 -15.21
N ILE A 159 -12.72 -12.99 -15.53
CA ILE A 159 -13.82 -13.02 -14.58
C ILE A 159 -14.86 -14.05 -15.04
N PRO A 160 -15.04 -15.15 -14.29
CA PRO A 160 -16.13 -16.08 -14.51
C PRO A 160 -17.49 -15.37 -14.35
N LYS A 161 -18.50 -15.79 -15.08
CA LYS A 161 -19.80 -15.12 -15.12
C LYS A 161 -20.51 -15.08 -13.76
N ASP A 162 -20.35 -16.11 -12.97
CA ASP A 162 -20.88 -16.21 -11.60
C ASP A 162 -20.20 -15.22 -10.62
N LYS A 163 -19.01 -14.72 -10.98
CA LYS A 163 -18.22 -13.76 -10.19
C LYS A 163 -18.32 -12.31 -10.71
N LEU A 164 -19.19 -12.07 -11.69
CA LEU A 164 -19.34 -10.77 -12.36
C LEU A 164 -20.20 -9.76 -11.55
N LYS A 165 -20.95 -10.21 -10.56
CA LYS A 165 -21.80 -9.36 -9.68
C LYS A 165 -22.79 -8.45 -10.45
N GLY A 166 -23.25 -8.89 -11.61
CA GLY A 166 -24.17 -8.12 -12.45
C GLY A 166 -23.54 -7.00 -13.28
N GLY A 167 -22.22 -6.89 -13.30
CA GLY A 167 -21.49 -5.91 -14.12
C GLY A 167 -21.80 -6.05 -15.62
N LYS A 168 -21.82 -4.93 -16.30
CA LYS A 168 -22.14 -4.84 -17.74
C LYS A 168 -20.90 -4.41 -18.53
N ASN A 169 -20.96 -4.64 -19.83
CA ASN A 169 -19.89 -4.19 -20.73
C ASN A 169 -19.73 -2.66 -20.66
N GLY A 170 -18.49 -2.21 -20.44
CA GLY A 170 -18.15 -0.79 -20.30
C GLY A 170 -18.34 -0.22 -18.88
N ASP A 171 -18.70 -1.03 -17.89
CA ASP A 171 -18.70 -0.57 -16.49
C ASP A 171 -17.26 -0.54 -15.95
N LYS A 172 -16.95 0.48 -15.14
CA LYS A 172 -15.78 0.48 -14.25
C LYS A 172 -16.08 -0.38 -13.04
N ALA A 173 -15.12 -1.23 -12.66
CA ALA A 173 -15.30 -2.13 -11.54
C ALA A 173 -14.03 -2.29 -10.72
N VAL A 174 -14.21 -2.60 -9.46
CA VAL A 174 -13.17 -3.07 -8.54
C VAL A 174 -13.19 -4.59 -8.54
N VAL A 175 -12.08 -5.22 -8.87
CA VAL A 175 -11.92 -6.67 -8.99
C VAL A 175 -10.80 -7.15 -8.12
N LYS A 176 -11.06 -8.18 -7.31
CA LYS A 176 -10.05 -8.87 -6.51
C LYS A 176 -9.56 -10.12 -7.26
N ILE A 177 -8.25 -10.29 -7.38
CA ILE A 177 -7.67 -11.54 -7.85
C ILE A 177 -7.86 -12.60 -6.76
N ILE A 178 -8.50 -13.71 -7.12
CA ILE A 178 -8.78 -14.83 -6.22
C ILE A 178 -7.87 -16.01 -6.47
N GLU A 179 -7.36 -16.13 -7.70
CA GLU A 179 -6.49 -17.22 -8.11
C GLU A 179 -5.64 -16.80 -9.31
N TRP A 180 -4.42 -17.30 -9.39
CA TRP A 180 -3.59 -17.22 -10.58
C TRP A 180 -2.88 -18.55 -10.80
N PRO A 181 -3.51 -19.48 -11.55
CA PRO A 181 -2.89 -20.78 -11.82
C PRO A 181 -1.54 -20.61 -12.52
N LYS A 182 -0.56 -21.41 -12.14
CA LYS A 182 0.83 -21.29 -12.62
C LYS A 182 0.95 -21.31 -14.15
N GLU A 183 0.12 -22.12 -14.80
CA GLU A 183 0.10 -22.27 -16.27
C GLU A 183 -0.84 -21.27 -16.96
N ALA A 184 -1.63 -20.51 -16.20
CA ALA A 184 -2.58 -19.55 -16.76
C ALA A 184 -1.91 -18.23 -17.09
N LYS A 185 -2.19 -17.72 -18.30
CA LYS A 185 -1.72 -16.40 -18.70
C LYS A 185 -2.40 -15.28 -17.91
N ASN A 186 -3.70 -15.43 -17.65
CA ASN A 186 -4.54 -14.43 -17.01
C ASN A 186 -4.88 -14.85 -15.58
N PRO A 187 -4.85 -13.94 -14.60
CA PRO A 187 -5.39 -14.21 -13.27
C PRO A 187 -6.90 -14.33 -13.32
N ILE A 188 -7.47 -15.05 -12.36
CA ILE A 188 -8.91 -15.18 -12.16
C ILE A 188 -9.33 -14.19 -11.08
N GLY A 189 -10.32 -13.35 -11.39
CA GLY A 189 -10.83 -12.33 -10.50
C GLY A 189 -12.31 -12.47 -10.17
N GLN A 190 -12.70 -11.77 -9.12
CA GLN A 190 -14.08 -11.58 -8.70
C GLN A 190 -14.38 -10.09 -8.61
N VAL A 191 -15.50 -9.65 -9.16
CA VAL A 191 -15.97 -8.28 -9.00
C VAL A 191 -16.36 -8.04 -7.54
N MET A 192 -15.71 -7.07 -6.92
CA MET A 192 -16.01 -6.62 -5.56
C MET A 192 -17.04 -5.51 -5.58
N ASP A 193 -16.91 -4.57 -6.53
CA ASP A 193 -17.86 -3.46 -6.67
C ASP A 193 -17.95 -2.97 -8.12
N ILE A 194 -19.10 -2.39 -8.48
CA ILE A 194 -19.36 -1.73 -9.76
C ILE A 194 -19.45 -0.23 -9.49
N LEU A 195 -18.52 0.53 -10.05
CA LEU A 195 -18.39 1.97 -9.78
C LEU A 195 -19.33 2.83 -10.64
N GLY A 196 -19.74 2.31 -11.80
CA GLY A 196 -20.59 3.00 -12.77
C GLY A 196 -20.07 2.85 -14.20
N LYS A 197 -20.56 3.69 -15.11
CA LYS A 197 -20.12 3.71 -16.51
C LYS A 197 -18.74 4.37 -16.65
N ALA A 198 -17.85 3.74 -17.41
CA ALA A 198 -16.58 4.34 -17.77
C ALA A 198 -16.79 5.67 -18.50
N GLY A 199 -16.00 6.68 -18.17
CA GLY A 199 -16.07 8.03 -18.74
C GLY A 199 -17.02 8.99 -18.02
N GLU A 200 -17.83 8.52 -17.07
CA GLU A 200 -18.61 9.40 -16.19
C GLU A 200 -17.69 9.98 -15.08
N ASN A 201 -17.72 11.30 -14.88
CA ASN A 201 -16.80 11.97 -13.94
C ASN A 201 -16.82 11.34 -12.55
N THR A 202 -18.00 11.08 -11.97
CA THR A 202 -18.11 10.45 -10.64
C THR A 202 -17.50 9.06 -10.60
N THR A 203 -17.73 8.27 -11.67
CA THR A 203 -17.18 6.92 -11.80
C THR A 203 -15.65 6.94 -11.87
N GLU A 204 -15.08 7.85 -12.65
CA GLU A 204 -13.63 7.97 -12.78
C GLU A 204 -12.98 8.45 -11.48
N MET A 205 -13.63 9.37 -10.73
CA MET A 205 -13.16 9.77 -9.40
C MET A 205 -13.18 8.62 -8.41
N HIS A 206 -14.28 7.83 -8.37
CA HIS A 206 -14.35 6.63 -7.53
C HIS A 206 -13.30 5.60 -7.93
N ALA A 207 -13.03 5.46 -9.23
CA ALA A 207 -12.01 4.56 -9.75
C ALA A 207 -10.61 4.94 -9.25
N ILE A 208 -10.26 6.23 -9.31
CA ILE A 208 -8.98 6.75 -8.79
C ILE A 208 -8.86 6.44 -7.29
N LEU A 209 -9.89 6.77 -6.51
CA LEU A 209 -9.86 6.50 -5.07
C LEU A 209 -9.68 5.02 -4.76
N ALA A 210 -10.45 4.15 -5.43
CA ALA A 210 -10.37 2.71 -5.26
C ALA A 210 -9.00 2.15 -5.66
N GLU A 211 -8.36 2.69 -6.72
CA GLU A 211 -7.02 2.27 -7.16
C GLU A 211 -5.95 2.54 -6.09
N TYR A 212 -6.10 3.64 -5.34
CA TYR A 212 -5.22 3.98 -4.22
C TYR A 212 -5.66 3.39 -2.87
N GLY A 213 -6.66 2.51 -2.86
CA GLY A 213 -7.19 1.91 -1.63
C GLY A 213 -7.92 2.89 -0.72
N LEU A 214 -8.34 4.04 -1.27
CA LEU A 214 -9.07 5.07 -0.53
C LEU A 214 -10.58 4.82 -0.58
N PRO A 215 -11.31 5.12 0.50
CA PRO A 215 -12.75 4.97 0.52
C PRO A 215 -13.41 6.01 -0.41
N TYR A 216 -14.31 5.56 -1.27
CA TYR A 216 -15.02 6.38 -2.26
C TYR A 216 -16.52 6.51 -2.00
N VAL A 217 -17.04 5.86 -0.95
CA VAL A 217 -18.42 5.99 -0.47
C VAL A 217 -18.43 6.05 1.05
N TYR A 218 -19.45 6.68 1.62
CA TYR A 218 -19.71 6.63 3.05
C TYR A 218 -20.63 5.46 3.40
N PRO A 219 -20.42 4.84 4.59
CA PRO A 219 -21.39 3.89 5.12
C PRO A 219 -22.77 4.58 5.36
N LYS A 220 -23.86 3.90 5.02
CA LYS A 220 -25.23 4.46 5.15
C LYS A 220 -25.57 4.98 6.54
N ASN A 221 -25.04 4.35 7.59
CA ASN A 221 -25.22 4.80 8.97
C ASN A 221 -24.49 6.10 9.27
N VAL A 222 -23.39 6.39 8.57
CA VAL A 222 -22.64 7.66 8.68
C VAL A 222 -23.41 8.76 7.97
N GLU A 223 -23.88 8.50 6.75
CA GLU A 223 -24.74 9.44 6.01
C GLU A 223 -25.99 9.79 6.82
N ALA A 224 -26.71 8.78 7.31
CA ALA A 224 -27.88 8.99 8.16
C ALA A 224 -27.59 9.72 9.49
N ALA A 225 -26.37 9.62 10.01
CA ALA A 225 -25.95 10.39 11.18
C ALA A 225 -25.63 11.85 10.82
N ALA A 226 -25.03 12.09 9.66
CA ALA A 226 -24.76 13.44 9.16
C ALA A 226 -26.05 14.21 8.82
N GLU A 227 -27.04 13.55 8.20
CA GLU A 227 -28.35 14.14 7.91
C GLU A 227 -29.11 14.62 9.15
N LYS A 228 -28.84 14.08 10.33
CA LYS A 228 -29.45 14.50 11.60
C LYS A 228 -28.84 15.78 12.18
N ILE A 229 -27.70 16.22 11.68
CA ILE A 229 -27.08 17.45 12.13
C ILE A 229 -27.86 18.63 11.55
N PRO A 230 -28.42 19.56 12.38
CA PRO A 230 -29.17 20.70 11.89
C PRO A 230 -28.32 21.57 10.95
N ALA A 231 -28.88 21.98 9.81
CA ALA A 231 -28.22 22.89 8.89
C ALA A 231 -28.26 24.34 9.39
N GLU A 232 -29.27 24.71 10.18
CA GLU A 232 -29.47 26.05 10.69
C GLU A 232 -28.82 26.24 12.05
N ILE A 233 -28.20 27.40 12.26
CA ILE A 233 -27.66 27.83 13.54
C ILE A 233 -28.81 28.45 14.35
N THR A 234 -29.05 27.95 15.55
CA THR A 234 -30.10 28.39 16.45
C THR A 234 -29.59 29.26 17.59
N GLU A 235 -30.50 29.90 18.33
CA GLU A 235 -30.10 30.68 19.52
C GLU A 235 -29.33 29.84 20.55
N ALA A 236 -29.64 28.58 20.67
CA ALA A 236 -28.94 27.66 21.59
C ALA A 236 -27.46 27.43 21.18
N ASP A 237 -27.16 27.50 19.88
CA ASP A 237 -25.80 27.27 19.39
C ASP A 237 -24.84 28.42 19.70
N TYR A 238 -25.34 29.65 19.86
CA TYR A 238 -24.51 30.83 20.15
C TYR A 238 -24.75 31.42 21.54
N ALA A 239 -25.66 30.86 22.34
CA ALA A 239 -26.00 31.40 23.67
C ALA A 239 -24.80 31.50 24.63
N GLU A 240 -23.84 30.57 24.51
CA GLU A 240 -22.62 30.55 25.34
C GLU A 240 -21.38 31.02 24.57
N ARG A 241 -21.54 31.68 23.42
CA ARG A 241 -20.45 32.14 22.55
C ARG A 241 -20.39 33.66 22.51
N GLU A 242 -19.19 34.23 22.30
CA GLU A 242 -18.99 35.64 22.07
C GLU A 242 -19.44 36.03 20.66
N ASP A 243 -20.27 37.07 20.52
CA ASP A 243 -20.79 37.53 19.24
C ASP A 243 -19.82 38.46 18.51
N PHE A 244 -19.21 37.96 17.44
CA PHE A 244 -18.29 38.69 16.57
C PHE A 244 -18.95 39.27 15.31
N ARG A 245 -20.28 39.22 15.16
CA ARG A 245 -20.97 39.71 13.95
C ARG A 245 -20.78 41.22 13.69
N THR A 246 -20.43 41.99 14.72
CA THR A 246 -20.12 43.42 14.64
C THR A 246 -18.63 43.75 14.55
N VAL A 247 -17.76 42.74 14.68
CA VAL A 247 -16.31 42.88 14.60
C VAL A 247 -15.86 42.56 13.18
N THR A 248 -14.91 43.33 12.63
CA THR A 248 -14.33 43.03 11.33
C THR A 248 -13.66 41.64 11.39
N THR A 249 -14.28 40.66 10.71
CA THR A 249 -13.84 39.27 10.65
C THR A 249 -13.74 38.83 9.19
N PHE A 250 -12.68 38.15 8.81
CA PHE A 250 -12.42 37.75 7.44
C PHE A 250 -11.65 36.42 7.41
N THR A 251 -11.77 35.71 6.27
CA THR A 251 -10.97 34.53 5.95
C THR A 251 -9.99 34.86 4.81
N ILE A 252 -8.92 34.06 4.66
CA ILE A 252 -7.92 34.22 3.59
C ILE A 252 -7.83 32.88 2.85
N ASP A 253 -8.85 32.60 2.08
CA ASP A 253 -9.02 31.35 1.34
C ASP A 253 -8.99 31.58 -0.18
N PRO A 254 -8.75 30.54 -0.99
CA PRO A 254 -8.99 30.59 -2.42
C PRO A 254 -10.44 31.01 -2.71
N LYS A 255 -10.64 31.70 -3.85
CA LYS A 255 -11.96 32.23 -4.23
C LYS A 255 -13.08 31.16 -4.33
N ASP A 256 -12.69 29.93 -4.60
CA ASP A 256 -13.54 28.75 -4.77
C ASP A 256 -13.56 27.83 -3.55
N ALA A 257 -12.97 28.26 -2.44
CA ALA A 257 -13.03 27.51 -1.17
C ALA A 257 -14.49 27.36 -0.71
N LYS A 258 -14.82 26.18 -0.21
CA LYS A 258 -16.15 25.83 0.31
C LYS A 258 -16.16 25.49 1.78
N ASP A 259 -14.98 25.22 2.35
CA ASP A 259 -14.71 24.86 3.72
C ASP A 259 -13.85 25.96 4.36
N PHE A 260 -14.45 26.77 5.19
CA PHE A 260 -13.76 27.85 5.92
C PHE A 260 -13.44 27.36 7.31
N ASP A 261 -12.23 26.82 7.50
CA ASP A 261 -11.82 26.23 8.78
C ASP A 261 -11.28 27.28 9.76
N ASP A 262 -10.78 28.42 9.26
CA ASP A 262 -10.23 29.49 10.09
C ASP A 262 -10.64 30.89 9.63
N ALA A 263 -10.69 31.80 10.58
CA ALA A 263 -10.93 33.20 10.34
C ALA A 263 -10.10 34.09 11.25
N LEU A 264 -9.84 35.31 10.82
CA LEU A 264 -9.17 36.35 11.60
C LEU A 264 -10.15 37.47 11.91
N SER A 265 -10.09 38.01 13.12
CA SER A 265 -10.78 39.23 13.46
C SER A 265 -9.82 40.30 13.95
N ILE A 266 -10.20 41.55 13.76
CA ILE A 266 -9.40 42.70 14.20
C ILE A 266 -10.31 43.80 14.73
N ARG A 267 -9.97 44.33 15.91
CA ARG A 267 -10.60 45.52 16.50
C ARG A 267 -9.59 46.43 17.19
N LEU A 268 -9.81 47.72 17.09
CA LEU A 268 -9.02 48.72 17.82
C LEU A 268 -9.60 48.86 19.23
N ILE A 269 -8.84 48.52 20.26
CA ILE A 269 -9.27 48.68 21.64
C ILE A 269 -9.08 50.11 22.13
N LYS A 270 -7.92 50.72 21.82
CA LYS A 270 -7.56 52.11 22.04
C LYS A 270 -6.44 52.54 21.10
N PRO A 271 -6.15 53.83 20.96
CA PRO A 271 -5.05 54.28 20.13
C PRO A 271 -3.76 53.51 20.35
N GLY A 272 -3.26 52.85 19.29
CA GLY A 272 -2.04 52.05 19.34
C GLY A 272 -2.20 50.62 19.88
N LEU A 273 -3.41 50.19 20.34
CA LEU A 273 -3.66 48.86 20.83
C LEU A 273 -4.75 48.14 20.00
N TRP A 274 -4.34 47.08 19.33
CA TRP A 274 -5.21 46.24 18.52
C TRP A 274 -5.42 44.92 19.23
N GLU A 275 -6.63 44.38 19.10
CA GLU A 275 -6.93 42.99 19.41
C GLU A 275 -7.05 42.24 18.07
N VAL A 276 -6.35 41.13 17.99
CA VAL A 276 -6.43 40.19 16.85
C VAL A 276 -6.95 38.86 17.37
N GLY A 277 -8.05 38.41 16.82
CA GLY A 277 -8.63 37.10 17.10
C GLY A 277 -8.27 36.10 16.02
N VAL A 278 -7.97 34.87 16.42
CA VAL A 278 -7.84 33.71 15.53
C VAL A 278 -8.98 32.74 15.88
N HIS A 279 -9.84 32.48 14.93
CA HIS A 279 -11.05 31.68 15.12
C HIS A 279 -10.91 30.40 14.33
N ILE A 280 -11.12 29.27 14.97
CA ILE A 280 -11.09 27.93 14.34
C ILE A 280 -12.48 27.31 14.41
N ALA A 281 -12.92 26.67 13.33
CA ALA A 281 -14.20 25.99 13.27
C ALA A 281 -14.34 24.94 14.39
N ASP A 282 -15.38 25.07 15.20
CA ASP A 282 -15.66 24.17 16.32
C ASP A 282 -16.40 22.91 15.84
N VAL A 283 -15.67 22.03 15.15
CA VAL A 283 -16.22 20.76 14.64
C VAL A 283 -16.79 19.90 15.78
N THR A 284 -16.22 19.98 17.00
CA THR A 284 -16.64 19.18 18.16
C THR A 284 -18.02 19.56 18.68
N HIS A 285 -18.53 20.74 18.30
CA HIS A 285 -19.91 21.13 18.60
C HIS A 285 -20.91 20.18 17.94
N TYR A 286 -20.63 19.77 16.69
CA TYR A 286 -21.50 18.91 15.89
C TYR A 286 -21.10 17.43 15.94
N VAL A 287 -19.79 17.13 15.90
CA VAL A 287 -19.27 15.76 15.90
C VAL A 287 -18.78 15.41 17.29
N LYS A 288 -19.59 14.69 18.04
CA LYS A 288 -19.26 14.29 19.41
C LYS A 288 -18.32 13.10 19.43
N GLU A 289 -17.40 13.09 20.38
CA GLU A 289 -16.47 12.00 20.63
C GLU A 289 -17.19 10.66 20.74
N GLY A 290 -16.68 9.62 20.08
CA GLY A 290 -17.24 8.28 20.04
C GLY A 290 -18.53 8.13 19.18
N SER A 291 -18.98 9.21 18.52
CA SER A 291 -20.12 9.16 17.59
C SER A 291 -19.82 8.32 16.35
N THR A 292 -20.85 8.01 15.57
CA THR A 292 -20.71 7.26 14.32
C THR A 292 -19.83 8.02 13.30
N ILE A 293 -19.98 9.35 13.25
CA ILE A 293 -19.19 10.21 12.35
C ILE A 293 -17.73 10.27 12.82
N ASP A 294 -17.52 10.45 14.12
CA ASP A 294 -16.20 10.53 14.72
C ASP A 294 -15.38 9.25 14.47
N LYS A 295 -15.96 8.08 14.71
CA LYS A 295 -15.33 6.78 14.43
C LYS A 295 -14.97 6.59 12.95
N GLU A 296 -15.83 7.05 12.05
CA GLU A 296 -15.54 6.99 10.63
C GLU A 296 -14.42 7.96 10.22
N ALA A 297 -14.39 9.14 10.81
CA ALA A 297 -13.33 10.12 10.58
C ALA A 297 -11.98 9.65 11.12
N GLU A 298 -11.93 9.06 12.32
CA GLU A 298 -10.74 8.43 12.87
C GLU A 298 -10.21 7.33 11.95
N LYS A 299 -11.09 6.44 11.48
CA LYS A 299 -10.75 5.37 10.54
C LYS A 299 -10.14 5.88 9.24
N ARG A 300 -10.63 7.01 8.72
CA ARG A 300 -10.13 7.59 7.47
C ARG A 300 -8.85 8.40 7.69
N ALA A 301 -8.67 8.99 8.84
CA ALA A 301 -7.50 9.71 9.33
C ALA A 301 -7.10 10.99 8.58
N THR A 302 -7.42 11.14 7.30
CA THR A 302 -7.00 12.29 6.46
C THR A 302 -8.04 12.65 5.43
N SER A 303 -8.03 13.89 4.97
CA SER A 303 -8.80 14.37 3.83
C SER A 303 -7.98 14.26 2.55
N VAL A 304 -8.62 13.81 1.48
CA VAL A 304 -8.02 13.76 0.15
C VAL A 304 -8.80 14.69 -0.77
N TYR A 305 -8.13 15.68 -1.32
CA TYR A 305 -8.72 16.68 -2.21
C TYR A 305 -8.56 16.22 -3.65
N LEU A 306 -9.69 16.03 -4.33
CA LEU A 306 -9.77 15.82 -5.76
C LEU A 306 -10.12 17.13 -6.47
N VAL A 307 -10.08 17.14 -7.80
CA VAL A 307 -10.29 18.35 -8.60
C VAL A 307 -11.65 19.01 -8.31
N ASP A 308 -12.70 18.23 -8.07
CA ASP A 308 -14.08 18.73 -7.92
C ASP A 308 -14.71 18.37 -6.57
N ARG A 309 -14.04 17.60 -5.73
CA ARG A 309 -14.57 17.14 -4.44
C ARG A 309 -13.46 16.74 -3.46
N THR A 310 -13.82 16.68 -2.19
CA THR A 310 -12.96 16.17 -1.12
C THR A 310 -13.50 14.84 -0.61
N THR A 311 -12.63 13.86 -0.40
CA THR A 311 -12.99 12.61 0.28
C THR A 311 -12.52 12.70 1.69
N VAL A 312 -13.42 12.87 2.64
CA VAL A 312 -13.09 12.89 4.06
C VAL A 312 -12.60 14.22 4.62
N SER A 313 -13.53 15.00 5.05
CA SER A 313 -13.36 16.00 6.10
C SER A 313 -14.63 15.97 6.94
N TYR A 314 -14.56 16.29 8.21
CA TYR A 314 -15.74 16.55 9.04
C TYR A 314 -16.64 17.65 8.42
N THR A 315 -16.02 18.64 7.81
CA THR A 315 -16.70 19.76 7.15
C THR A 315 -17.42 19.33 5.89
N HIS A 316 -16.93 18.34 5.16
CA HIS A 316 -17.48 17.92 3.86
C HIS A 316 -18.74 17.04 3.98
N LEU A 317 -18.92 16.32 5.07
CA LEU A 317 -20.20 15.62 5.34
C LEU A 317 -21.38 16.59 5.41
N ARG A 318 -21.12 17.88 5.66
CA ARG A 318 -22.13 18.94 5.70
C ARG A 318 -22.22 19.77 4.42
N ALA A 319 -21.14 19.92 3.66
CA ALA A 319 -21.09 20.79 2.49
C ALA A 319 -21.88 20.29 1.28
N HIS A 320 -22.25 19.01 1.24
CA HIS A 320 -23.09 18.47 0.16
C HIS A 320 -24.52 19.03 0.11
N GLU A 321 -25.01 19.62 1.21
CA GLU A 321 -26.39 20.11 1.30
C GLU A 321 -26.55 21.61 1.03
N THR A 322 -25.49 22.40 0.95
CA THR A 322 -25.58 23.85 0.80
C THR A 322 -25.48 24.35 -0.67
N LEU A 323 -25.53 23.45 -1.65
CA LEU A 323 -25.45 23.77 -3.08
C LEU A 323 -26.68 23.28 -3.86
N SER A 324 -27.89 23.48 -3.31
CA SER A 324 -29.13 23.46 -4.09
C SER A 324 -29.71 24.84 -4.24
#